data_759c65805a8b2ded1ae07910bb3ba262
#
_entry.id   759c65805a8b2ded1ae07910bb3ba262
#
_cell.length_a   1.000
_cell.length_b   1.000
_cell.length_c   1.000
_cell.angle_alpha   90.00
_cell.angle_beta   90.00
_cell.angle_gamma   90.00
#
_symmetry.space_group_name_H-M   'P 1'
#
loop_
_entity.id
_entity.type
_entity.pdbx_description
1 polymer ?
#
loop_
_entity_poly.entity_id
_entity_poly.type
_entity_poly.pdbx_seq_one_letter_code
_entity_poly.pdbx_strand_id
1 'polypeptide(L)'
;LIGFSGSPFTLACYMVEGGSSSNYRKVKEMMYRRPDLFNEILEKNTDAVIAYLNAQIESGVDAVMVFDTWGGTLSHEAYLKFSLPCLKRIVNSVKRERHGQKIPSIVFTKGCAPWVKEISEIGADAMGLDWTVSLGEVRALTQDKVALQGNLDPSVLFAGEDVVRQEARKVIEDFGHVGNGGHVFNLGHGIDKDTDPEVVA
;
A
#
# COMPACT_ATOMS: atom_id res chain seq x y z
N LEU A 1 2.09 17.14 0.06
CA LEU A 1 0.81 16.49 -0.28
C LEU A 1 1.06 15.16 -0.98
N ILE A 2 0.40 14.07 -0.54
CA ILE A 2 0.47 12.76 -1.18
C ILE A 2 -0.78 12.56 -2.03
N GLY A 3 -0.59 12.42 -3.35
CA GLY A 3 -1.64 11.97 -4.26
C GLY A 3 -1.82 10.46 -4.16
N PHE A 4 -3.03 9.94 -4.41
CA PHE A 4 -3.24 8.51 -4.26
C PHE A 4 -4.32 7.95 -5.18
N SER A 5 -4.29 6.62 -5.30
CA SER A 5 -5.34 5.82 -5.94
C SER A 5 -5.43 4.44 -5.30
N GLY A 6 -6.59 3.80 -5.40
CA GLY A 6 -6.68 2.35 -5.20
C GLY A 6 -5.89 1.59 -6.26
N SER A 7 -5.40 0.40 -5.92
CA SER A 7 -4.78 -0.50 -6.90
C SER A 7 -5.82 -1.00 -7.92
N PRO A 8 -5.40 -1.44 -9.11
CA PRO A 8 -6.29 -2.04 -10.10
C PRO A 8 -7.11 -3.21 -9.55
N PHE A 9 -6.50 -4.05 -8.70
CA PHE A 9 -7.20 -5.15 -8.04
C PHE A 9 -8.23 -4.64 -7.02
N THR A 10 -7.86 -3.69 -6.17
CA THR A 10 -8.80 -3.08 -5.20
C THR A 10 -9.99 -2.42 -5.89
N LEU A 11 -9.75 -1.70 -7.00
CA LEU A 11 -10.82 -1.11 -7.80
C LEU A 11 -11.70 -2.19 -8.44
N ALA A 12 -11.11 -3.25 -9.01
CA ALA A 12 -11.85 -4.38 -9.55
C ALA A 12 -12.72 -5.07 -8.49
N CYS A 13 -12.24 -5.16 -7.23
CA CYS A 13 -13.03 -5.67 -6.12
C CYS A 13 -14.34 -4.90 -5.97
N TYR A 14 -14.29 -3.58 -5.90
CA TYR A 14 -15.49 -2.75 -5.75
C TYR A 14 -16.40 -2.79 -7.00
N MET A 15 -15.81 -2.78 -8.19
CA MET A 15 -16.56 -2.81 -9.45
C MET A 15 -17.34 -4.12 -9.63
N VAL A 16 -16.71 -5.26 -9.37
CA VAL A 16 -17.32 -6.59 -9.59
C VAL A 16 -18.29 -6.97 -8.47
N GLU A 17 -17.96 -6.65 -7.20
CA GLU A 17 -18.88 -6.91 -6.07
C GLU A 17 -20.05 -5.94 -6.04
N GLY A 18 -19.88 -4.70 -6.53
CA GLY A 18 -20.85 -3.61 -6.43
C GLY A 18 -20.80 -2.88 -5.09
N GLY A 19 -19.72 -3.06 -4.32
CA GLY A 19 -19.49 -2.44 -3.02
C GLY A 19 -18.45 -3.18 -2.19
N SER A 20 -18.41 -2.93 -0.88
CA SER A 20 -17.55 -3.68 0.03
C SER A 20 -18.09 -5.10 0.27
N SER A 21 -17.18 -6.04 0.48
CA SER A 21 -17.51 -7.45 0.77
C SER A 21 -16.50 -8.01 1.77
N SER A 22 -16.92 -8.95 2.60
CA SER A 22 -16.04 -9.60 3.56
C SER A 22 -15.06 -10.58 2.91
N ASN A 23 -15.39 -11.15 1.77
CA ASN A 23 -14.61 -12.21 1.13
C ASN A 23 -14.38 -12.05 -0.38
N TYR A 24 -15.00 -11.05 -1.02
CA TYR A 24 -14.88 -10.78 -2.47
C TYR A 24 -15.12 -12.00 -3.34
N ARG A 25 -16.22 -12.73 -3.05
CA ARG A 25 -16.54 -13.99 -3.69
C ARG A 25 -16.73 -13.86 -5.20
N LYS A 26 -17.47 -12.85 -5.67
CA LYS A 26 -17.74 -12.64 -7.09
C LYS A 26 -16.46 -12.34 -7.86
N VAL A 27 -15.60 -11.52 -7.27
CA VAL A 27 -14.27 -11.20 -7.84
C VAL A 27 -13.45 -12.46 -7.99
N LYS A 28 -13.33 -13.27 -6.94
CA LYS A 28 -12.55 -14.51 -6.96
C LYS A 28 -13.15 -15.53 -7.92
N GLU A 29 -14.47 -15.65 -7.98
CA GLU A 29 -15.16 -16.51 -8.95
C GLU A 29 -14.84 -16.08 -10.39
N MET A 30 -14.93 -14.78 -10.70
CA MET A 30 -14.60 -14.24 -12.02
C MET A 30 -13.11 -14.47 -12.34
N MET A 31 -12.21 -14.19 -11.40
CA MET A 31 -10.76 -14.38 -11.54
C MET A 31 -10.39 -15.83 -11.93
N TYR A 32 -11.07 -16.83 -11.35
CA TYR A 32 -10.79 -18.23 -11.65
C TYR A 32 -11.54 -18.77 -12.87
N ARG A 33 -12.79 -18.34 -13.11
CA ARG A 33 -13.61 -18.83 -14.22
C ARG A 33 -13.35 -18.11 -15.53
N ARG A 34 -13.07 -16.80 -15.46
CA ARG A 34 -12.88 -15.95 -16.64
C ARG A 34 -11.67 -15.02 -16.43
N PRO A 35 -10.46 -15.61 -16.28
CA PRO A 35 -9.24 -14.83 -16.11
C PRO A 35 -8.97 -13.87 -17.28
N ASP A 36 -9.45 -14.21 -18.47
CA ASP A 36 -9.42 -13.35 -19.65
C ASP A 36 -10.14 -12.02 -19.41
N LEU A 37 -11.41 -12.06 -19.02
CA LEU A 37 -12.19 -10.85 -18.72
C LEU A 37 -11.67 -10.10 -17.48
N PHE A 38 -11.22 -10.85 -16.47
CA PHE A 38 -10.69 -10.23 -15.27
C PHE A 38 -9.40 -9.44 -15.57
N ASN A 39 -8.53 -9.98 -16.42
CA ASN A 39 -7.34 -9.27 -16.87
C ASN A 39 -7.69 -8.02 -17.69
N GLU A 40 -8.72 -8.04 -18.53
CA GLU A 40 -9.18 -6.83 -19.24
C GLU A 40 -9.60 -5.72 -18.27
N ILE A 41 -10.30 -6.06 -17.17
CA ILE A 41 -10.66 -5.11 -16.14
C ILE A 41 -9.41 -4.54 -15.45
N LEU A 42 -8.46 -5.42 -15.09
CA LEU A 42 -7.21 -5.00 -14.45
C LEU A 42 -6.37 -4.08 -15.35
N GLU A 43 -6.27 -4.39 -16.63
CA GLU A 43 -5.54 -3.57 -17.62
C GLU A 43 -6.18 -2.17 -17.75
N LYS A 44 -7.49 -2.09 -17.91
CA LYS A 44 -8.21 -0.82 -17.99
C LYS A 44 -8.07 0.01 -16.71
N ASN A 45 -8.18 -0.63 -15.55
CA ASN A 45 -7.97 0.03 -14.27
C ASN A 45 -6.52 0.50 -14.13
N THR A 46 -5.54 -0.29 -14.58
CA THR A 46 -4.13 0.08 -14.54
C THR A 46 -3.86 1.34 -15.39
N ASP A 47 -4.40 1.39 -16.62
CA ASP A 47 -4.28 2.56 -17.49
C ASP A 47 -4.93 3.79 -16.86
N ALA A 48 -6.13 3.63 -16.29
CA ALA A 48 -6.84 4.71 -15.62
C ALA A 48 -6.09 5.24 -14.39
N VAL A 49 -5.53 4.34 -13.56
CA VAL A 49 -4.74 4.71 -12.37
C VAL A 49 -3.46 5.45 -12.78
N ILE A 50 -2.75 4.99 -13.81
CA ILE A 50 -1.55 5.68 -14.32
C ILE A 50 -1.90 7.09 -14.79
N ALA A 51 -2.96 7.24 -15.58
CA ALA A 51 -3.41 8.54 -16.06
C ALA A 51 -3.82 9.46 -14.90
N TYR A 52 -4.56 8.93 -13.93
CA TYR A 52 -5.01 9.67 -12.75
C TYR A 52 -3.88 10.14 -11.86
N LEU A 53 -2.91 9.25 -11.55
CA LEU A 53 -1.74 9.62 -10.74
C LEU A 53 -0.86 10.65 -11.48
N ASN A 54 -0.68 10.52 -12.78
CA ASN A 54 0.04 11.51 -13.58
C ASN A 54 -0.65 12.88 -13.56
N ALA A 55 -1.98 12.93 -13.61
CA ALA A 55 -2.73 14.18 -13.47
C ALA A 55 -2.55 14.81 -12.08
N GLN A 56 -2.52 14.01 -11.03
CA GLN A 56 -2.22 14.48 -9.67
C GLN A 56 -0.79 15.05 -9.56
N ILE A 57 0.20 14.39 -10.18
CA ILE A 57 1.59 14.88 -10.23
C ILE A 57 1.64 16.24 -10.92
N GLU A 58 0.99 16.41 -12.06
CA GLU A 58 0.91 17.71 -12.75
C GLU A 58 0.20 18.77 -11.91
N SER A 59 -0.79 18.38 -11.11
CA SER A 59 -1.52 19.27 -10.20
C SER A 59 -0.75 19.68 -8.95
N GLY A 60 0.43 19.06 -8.68
CA GLY A 60 1.32 19.56 -7.64
C GLY A 60 1.48 18.69 -6.41
N VAL A 61 1.19 17.40 -6.46
CA VAL A 61 1.50 16.51 -5.34
C VAL A 61 3.02 16.26 -5.22
N ASP A 62 3.49 16.03 -3.99
CA ASP A 62 4.90 15.81 -3.67
C ASP A 62 5.30 14.35 -3.73
N ALA A 63 4.33 13.44 -3.65
CA ALA A 63 4.49 11.99 -3.76
C ALA A 63 3.19 11.36 -4.26
N VAL A 64 3.25 10.11 -4.72
CA VAL A 64 2.06 9.31 -5.07
C VAL A 64 2.04 7.99 -4.32
N MET A 65 0.84 7.53 -3.97
CA MET A 65 0.64 6.28 -3.24
C MET A 65 -0.44 5.42 -3.89
N VAL A 66 -0.17 4.11 -4.01
CA VAL A 66 -1.14 3.13 -4.50
C VAL A 66 -1.55 2.21 -3.35
N PHE A 67 -2.86 2.18 -3.07
CA PHE A 67 -3.45 1.36 -2.00
C PHE A 67 -4.00 0.04 -2.56
N ASP A 68 -3.30 -1.05 -2.31
CA ASP A 68 -3.77 -2.40 -2.60
C ASP A 68 -4.42 -3.03 -1.36
N THR A 69 -5.48 -2.40 -0.89
CA THR A 69 -6.18 -2.73 0.36
C THR A 69 -6.64 -4.18 0.41
N TRP A 70 -7.00 -4.75 -0.74
CA TRP A 70 -7.56 -6.10 -0.82
C TRP A 70 -6.61 -7.15 -1.38
N GLY A 71 -5.38 -6.76 -1.73
CA GLY A 71 -4.35 -7.69 -2.23
C GLY A 71 -4.09 -8.87 -1.30
N GLY A 72 -4.02 -8.62 0.01
CA GLY A 72 -3.81 -9.66 1.00
C GLY A 72 -4.93 -10.69 1.15
N THR A 73 -6.07 -10.51 0.47
CA THR A 73 -7.14 -11.52 0.41
C THR A 73 -6.89 -12.61 -0.63
N LEU A 74 -5.88 -12.43 -1.48
CA LEU A 74 -5.50 -13.35 -2.53
C LEU A 74 -4.64 -14.51 -2.00
N SER A 75 -4.68 -15.64 -2.70
CA SER A 75 -3.66 -16.67 -2.52
C SER A 75 -2.31 -16.16 -3.02
N HIS A 76 -1.22 -16.79 -2.57
CA HIS A 76 0.13 -16.38 -2.97
C HIS A 76 0.28 -16.26 -4.49
N GLU A 77 -0.08 -17.31 -5.23
CA GLU A 77 0.00 -17.33 -6.69
C GLU A 77 -0.93 -16.30 -7.36
N ALA A 78 -2.15 -16.13 -6.82
CA ALA A 78 -3.10 -15.18 -7.38
C ALA A 78 -2.61 -13.74 -7.22
N TYR A 79 -1.97 -13.40 -6.11
CA TYR A 79 -1.36 -12.10 -5.91
C TYR A 79 -0.27 -11.82 -6.95
N LEU A 80 0.66 -12.76 -7.13
CA LEU A 80 1.73 -12.65 -8.11
C LEU A 80 1.22 -12.57 -9.55
N LYS A 81 0.06 -13.16 -9.83
CA LYS A 81 -0.52 -13.18 -11.16
C LYS A 81 -1.38 -11.95 -11.46
N PHE A 82 -2.17 -11.45 -10.51
CA PHE A 82 -3.22 -10.47 -10.78
C PHE A 82 -2.99 -9.09 -10.15
N SER A 83 -2.40 -8.99 -8.95
CA SER A 83 -2.18 -7.69 -8.32
C SER A 83 -0.77 -7.14 -8.55
N LEU A 84 0.26 -7.90 -8.24
CA LEU A 84 1.66 -7.44 -8.31
C LEU A 84 2.07 -6.90 -9.69
N PRO A 85 1.69 -7.51 -10.83
CA PRO A 85 2.06 -7.00 -12.16
C PRO A 85 1.46 -5.63 -12.46
N CYS A 86 0.23 -5.39 -11.99
CA CYS A 86 -0.44 -4.10 -12.13
C CYS A 86 0.29 -3.01 -11.33
N LEU A 87 0.65 -3.30 -10.06
CA LEU A 87 1.42 -2.40 -9.21
C LEU A 87 2.77 -2.06 -9.85
N LYS A 88 3.49 -3.08 -10.33
CA LYS A 88 4.77 -2.91 -11.03
C LYS A 88 4.63 -2.03 -12.26
N ARG A 89 3.59 -2.24 -13.07
CA ARG A 89 3.32 -1.43 -14.26
C ARG A 89 3.04 0.03 -13.90
N ILE A 90 2.23 0.29 -12.86
CA ILE A 90 1.94 1.64 -12.39
C ILE A 90 3.24 2.34 -11.96
N VAL A 91 4.00 1.73 -11.06
CA VAL A 91 5.25 2.31 -10.52
C VAL A 91 6.23 2.66 -11.64
N ASN A 92 6.32 1.85 -12.70
CA ASN A 92 7.23 2.08 -13.82
C ASN A 92 6.67 3.01 -14.91
N SER A 93 5.38 3.42 -14.83
CA SER A 93 4.72 4.25 -15.84
C SER A 93 4.31 5.64 -15.34
N VAL A 94 4.26 5.86 -14.01
CA VAL A 94 4.00 7.18 -13.46
C VAL A 94 5.22 8.08 -13.60
N LYS A 95 4.98 9.38 -13.76
CA LYS A 95 6.05 10.39 -13.81
C LYS A 95 6.84 10.39 -12.51
N ARG A 96 8.16 10.38 -12.63
CA ARG A 96 9.07 10.35 -11.47
C ARG A 96 9.66 11.70 -11.13
N GLU A 97 9.31 12.71 -11.91
CA GLU A 97 9.82 14.06 -11.77
C GLU A 97 8.81 15.09 -12.26
N ARG A 98 8.79 16.25 -11.60
CA ARG A 98 8.07 17.45 -12.03
C ARG A 98 8.90 18.68 -11.72
N HIS A 99 9.20 19.49 -12.74
CA HIS A 99 10.00 20.72 -12.63
C HIS A 99 11.36 20.52 -11.93
N GLY A 100 12.06 19.41 -12.17
CA GLY A 100 13.34 19.08 -11.54
C GLY A 100 13.20 18.48 -10.12
N GLN A 101 11.99 18.36 -9.60
CA GLN A 101 11.72 17.74 -8.30
C GLN A 101 11.34 16.26 -8.47
N LYS A 102 12.03 15.37 -7.78
CA LYS A 102 11.69 13.94 -7.74
C LYS A 102 10.33 13.75 -7.07
N ILE A 103 9.47 12.94 -7.69
CA ILE A 103 8.18 12.51 -7.16
C ILE A 103 8.28 11.04 -6.78
N PRO A 104 8.42 10.72 -5.49
CA PRO A 104 8.50 9.34 -5.02
C PRO A 104 7.15 8.63 -5.12
N SER A 105 7.23 7.31 -5.34
CA SER A 105 6.07 6.42 -5.36
C SER A 105 6.07 5.51 -4.14
N ILE A 106 4.91 5.32 -3.55
CA ILE A 106 4.66 4.47 -2.39
C ILE A 106 3.65 3.40 -2.80
N VAL A 107 3.90 2.15 -2.42
CA VAL A 107 2.94 1.06 -2.62
C VAL A 107 2.58 0.45 -1.26
N PHE A 108 1.29 0.31 -1.00
CA PHE A 108 0.77 -0.32 0.21
C PHE A 108 -0.09 -1.52 -0.16
N THR A 109 0.21 -2.69 0.42
CA THR A 109 -0.65 -3.87 0.35
C THR A 109 -0.97 -4.32 1.77
N LYS A 110 -2.26 -4.29 2.14
CA LYS A 110 -2.68 -4.82 3.43
C LYS A 110 -2.50 -6.33 3.46
N GLY A 111 -1.88 -6.86 4.53
CA GLY A 111 -1.55 -8.27 4.64
C GLY A 111 -0.38 -8.70 3.73
N CYS A 112 0.58 -7.82 3.48
CA CYS A 112 1.67 -8.02 2.52
C CYS A 112 2.74 -9.03 2.96
N ALA A 113 2.71 -9.51 4.21
CA ALA A 113 3.75 -10.39 4.76
C ALA A 113 4.25 -11.50 3.81
N PRO A 114 3.37 -12.22 3.08
CA PRO A 114 3.82 -13.29 2.18
C PRO A 114 4.59 -12.80 0.94
N TRP A 115 4.55 -11.51 0.60
CA TRP A 115 5.07 -10.94 -0.66
C TRP A 115 5.98 -9.72 -0.45
N VAL A 116 6.45 -9.50 0.77
CA VAL A 116 7.33 -8.36 1.11
C VAL A 116 8.51 -8.24 0.15
N LYS A 117 9.15 -9.37 -0.17
CA LYS A 117 10.29 -9.41 -1.07
C LYS A 117 9.89 -8.97 -2.49
N GLU A 118 8.84 -9.57 -3.03
CA GLU A 118 8.36 -9.29 -4.39
C GLU A 118 7.89 -7.86 -4.54
N ILE A 119 7.18 -7.31 -3.53
CA ILE A 119 6.75 -5.92 -3.52
C ILE A 119 7.94 -4.96 -3.47
N SER A 120 8.97 -5.27 -2.68
CA SER A 120 10.17 -4.42 -2.59
C SER A 120 10.96 -4.33 -3.89
N GLU A 121 10.75 -5.26 -4.83
CA GLU A 121 11.47 -5.37 -6.10
C GLU A 121 10.73 -4.76 -7.31
N ILE A 122 9.54 -4.16 -7.11
CA ILE A 122 8.78 -3.56 -8.23
C ILE A 122 9.29 -2.18 -8.65
N GLY A 123 10.19 -1.56 -7.87
CA GLY A 123 10.80 -0.27 -8.17
C GLY A 123 10.13 0.94 -7.52
N ALA A 124 9.25 0.74 -6.53
CA ALA A 124 8.74 1.82 -5.69
C ALA A 124 9.83 2.41 -4.79
N ASP A 125 9.70 3.69 -4.41
CA ASP A 125 10.64 4.34 -3.48
C ASP A 125 10.35 3.96 -2.04
N ALA A 126 9.09 3.68 -1.71
CA ALA A 126 8.69 3.26 -0.37
C ALA A 126 7.60 2.18 -0.43
N MET A 127 7.57 1.35 0.62
CA MET A 127 6.55 0.35 0.86
C MET A 127 5.81 0.65 2.15
N GLY A 128 4.50 0.83 2.06
CA GLY A 128 3.60 0.93 3.20
C GLY A 128 3.30 -0.45 3.77
N LEU A 129 3.34 -0.56 5.09
CA LEU A 129 3.19 -1.80 5.84
C LEU A 129 2.06 -1.66 6.85
N ASP A 130 1.29 -2.72 7.02
CA ASP A 130 0.35 -2.80 8.13
C ASP A 130 1.01 -3.40 9.39
N TRP A 131 0.27 -3.42 10.49
CA TRP A 131 0.76 -3.85 11.81
C TRP A 131 0.99 -5.36 11.95
N THR A 132 0.78 -6.14 10.91
CA THR A 132 0.94 -7.60 10.95
C THR A 132 2.38 -8.06 10.73
N VAL A 133 3.29 -7.13 10.44
CA VAL A 133 4.71 -7.39 10.22
C VAL A 133 5.61 -6.56 11.13
N SER A 134 6.79 -7.08 11.46
CA SER A 134 7.86 -6.30 12.10
C SER A 134 8.61 -5.49 11.05
N LEU A 135 8.80 -4.17 11.33
CA LEU A 135 9.58 -3.30 10.45
C LEU A 135 11.04 -3.73 10.37
N GLY A 136 11.61 -4.19 11.49
CA GLY A 136 12.98 -4.68 11.55
C GLY A 136 13.19 -5.94 10.70
N GLU A 137 12.24 -6.89 10.73
CA GLU A 137 12.30 -8.09 9.89
C GLU A 137 12.14 -7.73 8.40
N VAL A 138 11.18 -6.86 8.06
CA VAL A 138 10.99 -6.39 6.68
C VAL A 138 12.24 -5.67 6.18
N ARG A 139 12.82 -4.81 6.98
CA ARG A 139 14.05 -4.09 6.66
C ARG A 139 15.21 -5.04 6.36
N ALA A 140 15.41 -6.05 7.22
CA ALA A 140 16.42 -7.07 6.99
C ALA A 140 16.19 -7.85 5.70
N LEU A 141 14.93 -8.22 5.43
CA LEU A 141 14.54 -8.95 4.22
C LEU A 141 14.74 -8.13 2.95
N THR A 142 14.42 -6.84 2.98
CA THR A 142 14.53 -5.93 1.83
C THR A 142 15.93 -5.31 1.68
N GLN A 143 16.82 -5.50 2.67
CA GLN A 143 18.19 -4.98 2.65
C GLN A 143 18.25 -3.44 2.44
N ASP A 144 17.35 -2.70 3.07
CA ASP A 144 17.23 -1.24 2.93
C ASP A 144 17.05 -0.73 1.47
N LYS A 145 16.58 -1.58 0.55
CA LYS A 145 16.38 -1.20 -0.87
C LYS A 145 15.22 -0.23 -1.07
N VAL A 146 14.25 -0.22 -0.16
CA VAL A 146 13.09 0.65 -0.19
C VAL A 146 12.87 1.28 1.18
N ALA A 147 12.37 2.51 1.23
CA ALA A 147 11.92 3.10 2.49
C ALA A 147 10.66 2.37 2.99
N LEU A 148 10.49 2.30 4.31
CA LEU A 148 9.31 1.69 4.93
C LEU A 148 8.41 2.76 5.52
N GLN A 149 7.09 2.64 5.30
CA GLN A 149 6.09 3.51 5.90
C GLN A 149 5.13 2.67 6.75
N GLY A 150 4.91 3.07 7.96
CA GLY A 150 4.00 2.39 8.89
C GLY A 150 4.59 2.33 10.30
N ASN A 151 4.13 1.43 11.12
CA ASN A 151 3.00 0.51 10.93
C ASN A 151 2.23 0.31 12.26
N LEU A 152 2.02 1.42 12.99
CA LEU A 152 1.28 1.36 14.25
C LEU A 152 -0.14 0.81 14.02
N ASP A 153 -0.57 -0.14 14.86
CA ASP A 153 -1.96 -0.64 14.82
C ASP A 153 -2.93 0.50 15.15
N PRO A 154 -3.86 0.85 14.25
CA PRO A 154 -4.83 1.90 14.51
C PRO A 154 -5.67 1.68 15.77
N SER A 155 -5.87 0.44 16.18
CA SER A 155 -6.65 0.10 17.38
C SER A 155 -5.97 0.57 18.68
N VAL A 156 -4.67 0.83 18.66
CA VAL A 156 -3.92 1.38 19.80
C VAL A 156 -4.45 2.74 20.21
N LEU A 157 -4.99 3.52 19.26
CA LEU A 157 -5.54 4.85 19.54
C LEU A 157 -6.75 4.83 20.48
N PHE A 158 -7.40 3.68 20.68
CA PHE A 158 -8.48 3.51 21.67
C PHE A 158 -7.98 3.19 23.08
N ALA A 159 -6.68 2.95 23.25
CA ALA A 159 -6.13 2.48 24.53
C ALA A 159 -5.62 3.61 25.46
N GLY A 160 -5.71 4.87 25.03
CA GLY A 160 -5.27 6.03 25.79
C GLY A 160 -3.80 6.43 25.51
N GLU A 161 -3.48 7.68 25.85
CA GLU A 161 -2.24 8.37 25.44
C GLU A 161 -0.96 7.63 25.85
N ASP A 162 -0.88 7.12 27.09
CA ASP A 162 0.32 6.42 27.57
C ASP A 162 0.62 5.16 26.77
N VAL A 163 -0.43 4.41 26.39
CA VAL A 163 -0.31 3.20 25.58
C VAL A 163 0.11 3.57 24.15
N VAL A 164 -0.50 4.60 23.58
CA VAL A 164 -0.13 5.11 22.24
C VAL A 164 1.36 5.49 22.21
N ARG A 165 1.84 6.23 23.20
CA ARG A 165 3.27 6.62 23.30
C ARG A 165 4.20 5.40 23.42
N GLN A 166 3.78 4.40 24.19
CA GLN A 166 4.57 3.17 24.35
C GLN A 166 4.63 2.37 23.04
N GLU A 167 3.51 2.16 22.39
CA GLU A 167 3.44 1.38 21.12
C GLU A 167 4.13 2.13 19.98
N ALA A 168 3.99 3.45 19.90
CA ALA A 168 4.71 4.26 18.91
C ALA A 168 6.24 4.13 19.06
N ARG A 169 6.75 4.13 20.33
CA ARG A 169 8.18 3.89 20.58
C ARG A 169 8.63 2.52 20.11
N LYS A 170 7.84 1.48 20.37
CA LYS A 170 8.16 0.12 19.91
C LYS A 170 8.29 0.04 18.39
N VAL A 171 7.40 0.70 17.64
CA VAL A 171 7.48 0.75 16.18
C VAL A 171 8.78 1.43 15.72
N ILE A 172 9.16 2.54 16.35
CA ILE A 172 10.41 3.26 16.01
C ILE A 172 11.64 2.44 16.39
N GLU A 173 11.63 1.79 17.56
CA GLU A 173 12.71 0.94 18.04
C GLU A 173 12.87 -0.32 17.18
N ASP A 174 11.75 -0.94 16.75
CA ASP A 174 11.75 -2.10 15.88
C ASP A 174 12.36 -1.78 14.49
N PHE A 175 12.06 -0.61 13.93
CA PHE A 175 12.75 -0.16 12.72
C PHE A 175 14.26 0.04 12.96
N GLY A 176 14.65 0.53 14.13
CA GLY A 176 16.03 0.76 14.52
C GLY A 176 16.64 2.04 13.93
N HIS A 177 17.96 2.14 14.01
CA HIS A 177 18.67 3.33 13.51
C HIS A 177 18.62 3.40 11.98
N VAL A 178 18.41 4.62 11.47
CA VAL A 178 18.41 4.92 10.04
C VAL A 178 19.81 4.68 9.48
N GLY A 179 19.92 3.65 8.63
CA GLY A 179 21.08 3.44 7.78
C GLY A 179 20.88 4.11 6.42
N ASN A 180 20.95 3.33 5.34
CA ASN A 180 20.68 3.81 3.98
C ASN A 180 19.18 3.85 3.63
N GLY A 181 18.33 3.21 4.42
CA GLY A 181 16.87 3.19 4.25
C GLY A 181 16.17 4.26 5.10
N GLY A 182 14.96 4.65 4.69
CA GLY A 182 14.12 5.62 5.40
C GLY A 182 12.94 4.97 6.11
N HIS A 183 12.50 5.60 7.21
CA HIS A 183 11.24 5.27 7.88
C HIS A 183 10.32 6.49 7.86
N VAL A 184 9.09 6.26 7.41
CA VAL A 184 7.98 7.21 7.56
C VAL A 184 7.03 6.63 8.60
N PHE A 185 7.07 7.14 9.83
CA PHE A 185 6.15 6.71 10.87
C PHE A 185 4.71 7.02 10.46
N ASN A 186 3.83 6.03 10.54
CA ASN A 186 2.43 6.13 10.19
C ASN A 186 1.63 5.02 10.88
N LEU A 187 0.30 5.14 10.88
CA LEU A 187 -0.57 4.02 11.18
C LEU A 187 -0.46 2.95 10.08
N GLY A 188 -0.61 1.70 10.44
CA GLY A 188 -0.59 0.58 9.50
C GLY A 188 -1.83 0.50 8.59
N HIS A 189 -2.83 1.36 8.80
CA HIS A 189 -4.02 1.55 7.96
C HIS A 189 -4.67 2.90 8.26
N GLY A 190 -5.80 3.20 7.61
CA GLY A 190 -6.59 4.38 7.92
C GLY A 190 -7.06 4.41 9.38
N ILE A 191 -7.13 5.61 9.94
CA ILE A 191 -7.66 5.87 11.28
C ILE A 191 -9.15 5.49 11.34
N ASP A 192 -9.58 4.92 12.47
CA ASP A 192 -11.01 4.66 12.68
C ASP A 192 -11.77 5.96 12.92
N LYS A 193 -12.99 6.04 12.36
CA LYS A 193 -13.85 7.23 12.46
C LYS A 193 -14.26 7.60 13.89
N ASP A 194 -14.22 6.65 14.80
CA ASP A 194 -14.60 6.81 16.21
C ASP A 194 -13.36 7.11 17.10
N THR A 195 -12.18 7.32 16.51
CA THR A 195 -10.97 7.73 17.25
C THR A 195 -11.14 9.15 17.77
N ASP A 196 -10.81 9.34 19.07
CA ASP A 196 -10.77 10.67 19.68
C ASP A 196 -9.62 11.49 19.06
N PRO A 197 -9.89 12.66 18.46
CA PRO A 197 -8.83 13.52 17.90
C PRO A 197 -7.76 13.94 18.89
N GLU A 198 -8.10 14.10 20.17
CA GLU A 198 -7.16 14.51 21.21
C GLU A 198 -6.07 13.46 21.48
N VAL A 199 -6.31 12.19 21.15
CA VAL A 199 -5.33 11.12 21.31
C VAL A 199 -4.25 11.15 20.20
N VAL A 200 -4.54 11.84 19.10
CA VAL A 200 -3.65 11.92 17.92
C VAL A 200 -2.82 13.20 17.93
N ALA A 201 -3.26 14.21 18.67
CA ALA A 201 -2.59 15.50 18.83
C ALA A 201 -1.45 15.43 19.84
#